data_0624b06f5810722375af1a1766a0282c
#
_entry.id   0624b06f5810722375af1a1766a0282c
#
_cell.length_a   1.000
_cell.length_b   1.000
_cell.length_c   1.000
_cell.angle_alpha   90.00
_cell.angle_beta   90.00
_cell.angle_gamma   90.00
#
_symmetry.space_group_name_H-M   'P 1'
#
loop_
_entity.id
_entity.type
_entity.pdbx_description
1 polymer ?
#
loop_
_entity_poly.entity_id
_entity_poly.type
_entity_poly.pdbx_seq_one_letter_code
_entity_poly.pdbx_strand_id
1 'polypeptide(L)'
;LGEIPPFVDMFKAKKIESIYKTVLSQNSFEIHLNRYAAIGGYQYDRLLSKWAIFKEGVEKDEQVSHARYVGADGIYVKQNVGAIPLKSKKGLGGLINHEFLASDLDELGISSATINIPITNFMHLSQQSGDIPYVYGGVTYYFNEEYLRSAFDVVLEQTSQRNISVAGILLVSPEGDAGELLKHPDFNGIAPYTMPNMTTIESTQCYAAALDFLAQRYSKPGMRIAHWIIHNEVDGGSHWTNMGDKPI
;
A
#
# COMPACT_ATOMS: atom_id res chain seq x y z
N LEU A 1 24.91 -10.62 8.98
CA LEU A 1 23.80 -9.79 8.50
C LEU A 1 22.65 -10.70 8.13
N GLY A 2 21.44 -10.35 8.54
CA GLY A 2 20.22 -11.06 8.19
C GLY A 2 19.20 -10.14 7.55
N GLU A 3 18.48 -10.67 6.58
CA GLU A 3 17.35 -10.03 5.95
C GLU A 3 16.06 -10.44 6.67
N ILE A 4 15.22 -9.47 6.96
CA ILE A 4 13.89 -9.67 7.56
C ILE A 4 12.87 -9.19 6.51
N PRO A 5 12.26 -10.10 5.77
CA PRO A 5 11.31 -9.75 4.73
C PRO A 5 10.09 -8.99 5.26
N PRO A 6 9.41 -8.19 4.42
CA PRO A 6 8.30 -7.34 4.87
C PRO A 6 7.07 -8.10 5.40
N PHE A 7 6.93 -9.38 5.05
CA PHE A 7 5.84 -10.25 5.47
C PHE A 7 6.11 -11.02 6.78
N VAL A 8 7.24 -10.77 7.46
CA VAL A 8 7.55 -11.38 8.75
C VAL A 8 7.00 -10.50 9.87
N ASP A 9 6.04 -11.01 10.61
CA ASP A 9 5.53 -10.37 11.83
C ASP A 9 6.59 -10.44 12.93
N MET A 10 7.31 -9.34 13.12
CA MET A 10 8.37 -9.21 14.12
C MET A 10 7.89 -9.40 15.56
N PHE A 11 6.59 -9.18 15.85
CA PHE A 11 6.04 -9.28 17.21
C PHE A 11 5.58 -10.70 17.56
N LYS A 12 5.22 -11.49 16.54
CA LYS A 12 4.72 -12.87 16.70
C LYS A 12 5.76 -13.95 16.35
N ALA A 13 6.79 -13.58 15.60
CA ALA A 13 7.81 -14.54 15.17
C ALA A 13 8.66 -15.00 16.35
N LYS A 14 8.51 -16.25 16.74
CA LYS A 14 9.39 -16.89 17.73
C LYS A 14 10.82 -17.08 17.23
N LYS A 15 11.01 -17.05 15.92
CA LYS A 15 12.29 -17.15 15.22
C LYS A 15 12.23 -16.29 13.97
N ILE A 16 13.09 -15.28 13.88
CA ILE A 16 13.31 -14.53 12.65
C ILE A 16 14.32 -15.33 11.84
N GLU A 17 13.86 -15.91 10.73
CA GLU A 17 14.77 -16.56 9.79
C GLU A 17 15.36 -15.49 8.87
N SER A 18 16.69 -15.38 8.88
CA SER A 18 17.38 -14.56 7.89
C SER A 18 17.50 -15.35 6.60
N ILE A 19 16.92 -14.83 5.53
CA ILE A 19 16.95 -15.45 4.20
C ILE A 19 18.36 -15.36 3.59
N TYR A 20 19.10 -14.33 3.97
CA TYR A 20 20.48 -14.12 3.53
C TYR A 20 21.39 -13.87 4.73
N LYS A 21 22.45 -14.65 4.81
CA LYS A 21 23.50 -14.49 5.84
C LYS A 21 24.84 -14.26 5.19
N THR A 22 25.63 -13.35 5.74
CA THR A 22 27.04 -13.18 5.43
C THR A 22 27.85 -12.99 6.69
N VAL A 23 29.09 -13.50 6.71
CA VAL A 23 29.99 -13.37 7.84
C VAL A 23 30.68 -12.01 7.77
N LEU A 24 30.62 -11.28 8.88
CA LEU A 24 31.31 -9.99 9.02
C LEU A 24 32.68 -10.21 9.66
N SER A 25 33.72 -9.87 8.93
CA SER A 25 35.10 -9.99 9.41
C SER A 25 35.78 -8.66 9.78
N GLN A 26 35.10 -7.55 9.55
CA GLN A 26 35.61 -6.19 9.73
C GLN A 26 34.56 -5.26 10.35
N ASN A 27 34.98 -4.10 10.84
CA ASN A 27 34.09 -3.08 11.41
C ASN A 27 33.20 -2.39 10.36
N SER A 28 33.52 -2.53 9.09
CA SER A 28 32.70 -2.08 7.96
C SER A 28 32.71 -3.14 6.86
N PHE A 29 31.60 -3.27 6.16
CA PHE A 29 31.45 -4.22 5.07
C PHE A 29 30.54 -3.64 3.99
N GLU A 30 30.72 -4.07 2.77
CA GLU A 30 29.87 -3.75 1.63
C GLU A 30 29.39 -5.07 1.02
N ILE A 31 28.09 -5.14 0.75
CA ILE A 31 27.48 -6.33 0.16
C ILE A 31 26.65 -5.90 -1.04
N HIS A 32 26.93 -6.48 -2.18
CA HIS A 32 26.16 -6.29 -3.40
C HIS A 32 25.09 -7.38 -3.49
N LEU A 33 23.81 -6.96 -3.46
CA LEU A 33 22.67 -7.85 -3.55
C LEU A 33 21.78 -7.43 -4.71
N ASN A 34 21.17 -8.39 -5.39
CA ASN A 34 20.09 -8.10 -6.31
C ASN A 34 18.92 -7.46 -5.55
N ARG A 35 18.37 -6.40 -6.11
CA ARG A 35 17.22 -5.71 -5.53
C ARG A 35 16.03 -6.63 -5.33
N TYR A 36 15.77 -7.52 -6.29
CA TYR A 36 14.67 -8.46 -6.23
C TYR A 36 15.13 -9.83 -5.77
N ALA A 37 14.34 -10.45 -4.90
CA ALA A 37 14.50 -11.83 -4.45
C ALA A 37 13.18 -12.59 -4.64
N ALA A 38 13.22 -13.91 -4.53
CA ALA A 38 12.05 -14.77 -4.69
C ALA A 38 11.90 -15.74 -3.51
N ILE A 39 10.66 -15.94 -3.07
CA ILE A 39 10.27 -16.94 -2.08
C ILE A 39 8.95 -17.55 -2.52
N GLY A 40 8.86 -18.89 -2.59
CA GLY A 40 7.61 -19.58 -2.87
C GLY A 40 6.95 -19.21 -4.20
N GLY A 41 7.72 -18.77 -5.22
CA GLY A 41 7.20 -18.30 -6.50
C GLY A 41 6.87 -16.80 -6.55
N TYR A 42 6.95 -16.10 -5.42
CA TYR A 42 6.75 -14.65 -5.33
C TYR A 42 8.08 -13.92 -5.42
N GLN A 43 8.15 -12.88 -6.24
CA GLN A 43 9.26 -11.93 -6.23
C GLN A 43 8.92 -10.76 -5.31
N TYR A 44 9.88 -10.35 -4.49
CA TYR A 44 9.74 -9.18 -3.61
C TYR A 44 10.93 -8.24 -3.72
N ASP A 45 10.69 -6.97 -3.42
CA ASP A 45 11.71 -5.92 -3.43
C ASP A 45 12.41 -5.87 -2.06
N ARG A 46 13.71 -6.14 -2.03
CA ARG A 46 14.55 -6.09 -0.84
C ARG A 46 14.66 -4.70 -0.20
N LEU A 47 14.28 -3.64 -0.90
CA LEU A 47 14.17 -2.31 -0.30
C LEU A 47 13.08 -2.23 0.76
N LEU A 48 12.08 -3.12 0.68
CA LEU A 48 11.01 -3.24 1.68
C LEU A 48 11.38 -4.15 2.85
N SER A 49 12.53 -4.82 2.79
CA SER A 49 13.06 -5.65 3.89
C SER A 49 13.76 -4.81 4.93
N LYS A 50 13.66 -5.21 6.20
CA LYS A 50 14.55 -4.72 7.25
C LYS A 50 15.79 -5.60 7.34
N TRP A 51 16.87 -5.01 7.81
CA TRP A 51 18.16 -5.68 7.96
C TRP A 51 18.66 -5.54 9.38
N ALA A 52 19.19 -6.63 9.95
CA ALA A 52 19.77 -6.64 11.28
C ALA A 52 21.06 -7.47 11.33
N ILE A 53 21.90 -7.19 12.34
CA ILE A 53 23.08 -8.00 12.63
C ILE A 53 22.67 -9.08 13.63
N PHE A 54 23.07 -10.30 13.35
CA PHE A 54 22.86 -11.46 14.20
C PHE A 54 24.23 -12.01 14.64
N LYS A 55 24.29 -12.43 15.88
CA LYS A 55 25.37 -13.24 16.43
C LYS A 55 24.96 -14.70 16.32
N GLU A 56 25.81 -15.51 15.70
CA GLU A 56 25.55 -16.95 15.58
C GLU A 56 25.54 -17.62 16.95
N GLY A 57 24.50 -18.37 17.24
CA GLY A 57 24.31 -19.13 18.46
C GLY A 57 24.18 -20.61 18.19
N VAL A 58 24.39 -21.45 19.21
CA VAL A 58 24.35 -22.93 19.10
C VAL A 58 22.93 -23.42 18.81
N GLU A 59 21.91 -22.86 19.46
CA GLU A 59 20.51 -23.26 19.30
C GLU A 59 19.73 -22.28 18.38
N LYS A 60 20.07 -20.99 18.46
CA LYS A 60 19.46 -19.92 17.63
C LYS A 60 20.41 -18.74 17.52
N ASP A 61 20.29 -18.01 16.42
CA ASP A 61 20.98 -16.74 16.23
C ASP A 61 20.36 -15.66 17.13
N GLU A 62 21.20 -14.84 17.75
CA GLU A 62 20.80 -13.71 18.58
C GLU A 62 20.87 -12.41 17.77
N GLN A 63 19.77 -11.68 17.69
CA GLN A 63 19.77 -10.36 17.07
C GLN A 63 20.48 -9.35 17.98
N VAL A 64 21.59 -8.78 17.52
CA VAL A 64 22.44 -7.85 18.27
C VAL A 64 22.34 -6.39 17.81
N SER A 65 21.55 -6.11 16.76
CA SER A 65 21.25 -4.74 16.33
C SER A 65 19.77 -4.52 16.11
N HIS A 66 19.33 -3.25 16.15
CA HIS A 66 17.99 -2.91 15.68
C HIS A 66 17.85 -3.23 14.19
N ALA A 67 16.69 -3.75 13.79
CA ALA A 67 16.35 -3.94 12.40
C ALA A 67 16.04 -2.58 11.73
N ARG A 68 16.65 -2.33 10.56
CA ARG A 68 16.51 -1.07 9.83
C ARG A 68 16.30 -1.33 8.34
N TYR A 69 15.54 -0.45 7.71
CA TYR A 69 15.49 -0.39 6.25
C TYR A 69 16.81 0.15 5.69
N VAL A 70 17.14 -0.28 4.47
CA VAL A 70 18.26 0.34 3.73
C VAL A 70 17.87 1.77 3.33
N GLY A 71 18.85 2.67 3.31
CA GLY A 71 18.67 3.98 2.73
C GLY A 71 18.44 3.85 1.22
N ALA A 72 17.37 4.48 0.73
CA ALA A 72 17.02 4.44 -0.69
C ALA A 72 17.60 5.63 -1.46
N ASP A 73 18.73 6.19 -1.01
CA ASP A 73 19.40 7.33 -1.64
C ASP A 73 19.75 7.00 -3.10
N GLY A 74 19.21 7.78 -4.03
CA GLY A 74 19.39 7.59 -5.47
C GLY A 74 18.38 6.66 -6.16
N ILE A 75 17.50 5.98 -5.42
CA ILE A 75 16.44 5.13 -6.02
C ILE A 75 15.16 5.96 -6.27
N TYR A 76 15.00 7.07 -5.57
CA TYR A 76 13.88 7.95 -5.79
C TYR A 76 13.98 8.61 -7.16
N VAL A 77 13.08 8.24 -8.05
CA VAL A 77 12.79 9.06 -9.22
C VAL A 77 12.22 10.37 -8.69
N LYS A 78 13.04 11.42 -8.68
CA LYS A 78 12.55 12.78 -8.44
C LYS A 78 11.65 13.15 -9.61
N GLN A 79 10.42 12.68 -9.60
CA GLN A 79 9.40 13.26 -10.46
C GLN A 79 9.15 14.66 -9.90
N ASN A 80 9.50 15.65 -10.68
CA ASN A 80 9.15 17.03 -10.38
C ASN A 80 7.66 17.21 -10.69
N VAL A 81 6.84 16.63 -9.84
CA VAL A 81 5.39 16.71 -9.93
C VAL A 81 5.02 18.02 -9.29
N GLY A 82 4.78 19.05 -10.10
CA GLY A 82 4.44 20.39 -9.60
C GLY A 82 3.32 20.33 -8.56
N ALA A 83 3.47 21.09 -7.49
CA ALA A 83 2.41 21.24 -6.49
C ALA A 83 1.17 21.86 -7.14
N ILE A 84 -0.02 21.38 -6.77
CA ILE A 84 -1.28 22.04 -7.14
C ILE A 84 -1.49 23.21 -6.16
N PRO A 85 -1.45 24.46 -6.62
CA PRO A 85 -1.62 25.61 -5.72
C PRO A 85 -3.06 25.67 -5.22
N LEU A 86 -3.23 25.70 -3.89
CA LEU A 86 -4.55 25.84 -3.28
C LEU A 86 -5.03 27.29 -3.41
N LYS A 87 -6.14 27.51 -4.11
CA LYS A 87 -6.76 28.83 -4.31
C LYS A 87 -7.63 29.25 -3.11
N SER A 88 -8.07 28.31 -2.31
CA SER A 88 -8.89 28.53 -1.12
C SER A 88 -8.56 27.50 -0.04
N LYS A 89 -9.04 27.74 1.19
CA LYS A 89 -8.98 26.75 2.29
C LYS A 89 -10.19 25.81 2.32
N LYS A 90 -11.09 25.92 1.34
CA LYS A 90 -12.26 25.05 1.24
C LYS A 90 -11.84 23.68 0.72
N GLY A 91 -12.31 22.63 1.38
CA GLY A 91 -12.15 21.24 0.98
C GLY A 91 -13.44 20.46 1.14
N LEU A 92 -13.55 19.35 0.43
CA LEU A 92 -14.67 18.42 0.52
C LEU A 92 -14.17 17.01 0.85
N GLY A 93 -14.73 16.40 1.90
CA GLY A 93 -14.43 15.02 2.26
C GLY A 93 -15.37 14.03 1.57
N GLY A 94 -14.80 12.88 1.12
CA GLY A 94 -15.59 11.80 0.55
C GLY A 94 -16.24 12.13 -0.80
N LEU A 95 -15.52 12.80 -1.69
CA LEU A 95 -16.01 13.11 -3.04
C LEU A 95 -16.29 11.83 -3.81
N ILE A 96 -17.46 11.76 -4.42
CA ILE A 96 -17.93 10.63 -5.25
C ILE A 96 -18.42 11.12 -6.60
N ASN A 97 -18.48 10.23 -7.59
CA ASN A 97 -19.11 10.50 -8.86
C ASN A 97 -20.63 10.54 -8.72
N HIS A 98 -21.26 11.58 -9.29
CA HIS A 98 -22.71 11.73 -9.40
C HIS A 98 -23.07 12.71 -10.54
N GLU A 99 -24.32 12.77 -10.93
CA GLU A 99 -24.77 13.51 -12.10
C GLU A 99 -24.48 15.02 -12.08
N PHE A 100 -24.44 15.63 -10.88
CA PHE A 100 -24.17 17.06 -10.70
C PHE A 100 -22.74 17.40 -10.33
N LEU A 101 -21.83 16.42 -10.36
CA LEU A 101 -20.45 16.60 -9.87
C LEU A 101 -19.76 17.85 -10.45
N ALA A 102 -19.86 18.07 -11.75
CA ALA A 102 -19.20 19.21 -12.40
C ALA A 102 -19.74 20.56 -11.91
N SER A 103 -21.07 20.73 -11.84
CA SER A 103 -21.69 21.96 -11.34
C SER A 103 -21.42 22.20 -9.87
N ASP A 104 -21.48 21.16 -9.05
CA ASP A 104 -21.22 21.28 -7.61
C ASP A 104 -19.77 21.70 -7.32
N LEU A 105 -18.80 21.16 -8.06
CA LEU A 105 -17.40 21.58 -7.93
C LEU A 105 -17.19 23.05 -8.31
N ASP A 106 -17.92 23.54 -9.34
CA ASP A 106 -17.85 24.95 -9.77
C ASP A 106 -18.50 25.88 -8.72
N GLU A 107 -19.66 25.50 -8.18
CA GLU A 107 -20.41 26.31 -7.19
C GLU A 107 -19.69 26.33 -5.83
N LEU A 108 -19.16 25.20 -5.36
CA LEU A 108 -18.50 25.11 -4.08
C LEU A 108 -17.17 25.85 -4.03
N GLY A 109 -16.46 25.95 -5.16
CA GLY A 109 -15.18 26.63 -5.27
C GLY A 109 -14.10 26.05 -4.33
N ILE A 110 -14.10 24.72 -4.21
CA ILE A 110 -13.11 23.99 -3.35
C ILE A 110 -11.74 23.93 -4.03
N SER A 111 -10.71 23.79 -3.23
CA SER A 111 -9.32 23.60 -3.72
C SER A 111 -8.73 22.24 -3.36
N SER A 112 -9.39 21.49 -2.49
CA SER A 112 -8.97 20.14 -2.10
C SER A 112 -10.18 19.21 -1.90
N ALA A 113 -9.97 17.91 -2.11
CA ALA A 113 -10.97 16.89 -1.84
C ALA A 113 -10.31 15.59 -1.38
N THR A 114 -11.07 14.74 -0.69
CA THR A 114 -10.68 13.36 -0.44
C THR A 114 -11.59 12.41 -1.19
N ILE A 115 -11.05 11.26 -1.63
CA ILE A 115 -11.80 10.13 -2.15
C ILE A 115 -11.45 8.87 -1.36
N ASN A 116 -12.43 8.04 -1.08
CA ASN A 116 -12.22 6.73 -0.46
C ASN A 116 -11.92 5.69 -1.54
N ILE A 117 -10.88 4.90 -1.35
CA ILE A 117 -10.41 3.89 -2.29
C ILE A 117 -10.39 2.52 -1.59
N PRO A 118 -11.55 1.83 -1.51
CA PRO A 118 -11.62 0.47 -0.99
C PRO A 118 -11.05 -0.50 -2.04
N ILE A 119 -9.75 -0.78 -1.95
CA ILE A 119 -8.98 -1.49 -2.99
C ILE A 119 -9.53 -2.87 -3.31
N THR A 120 -10.10 -3.56 -2.36
CA THR A 120 -10.66 -4.91 -2.51
C THR A 120 -12.02 -4.94 -3.22
N ASN A 121 -12.68 -3.76 -3.40
CA ASN A 121 -13.94 -3.70 -4.13
C ASN A 121 -13.75 -3.80 -5.67
N PHE A 122 -12.54 -3.60 -6.14
CA PHE A 122 -12.22 -3.64 -7.58
C PHE A 122 -10.98 -4.47 -7.91
N MET A 123 -10.39 -5.14 -6.94
CA MET A 123 -9.27 -6.06 -7.13
C MET A 123 -9.72 -7.49 -6.95
N HIS A 124 -9.29 -8.37 -7.88
CA HIS A 124 -9.61 -9.79 -7.87
C HIS A 124 -8.34 -10.63 -7.99
N LEU A 125 -8.35 -11.82 -7.39
CA LEU A 125 -7.26 -12.79 -7.50
C LEU A 125 -7.42 -13.71 -8.72
N SER A 126 -8.65 -13.79 -9.27
CA SER A 126 -8.97 -14.51 -10.48
C SER A 126 -9.71 -13.62 -11.47
N GLN A 127 -9.39 -13.78 -12.76
CA GLN A 127 -9.91 -12.92 -13.83
C GLN A 127 -11.44 -12.96 -13.90
N GLN A 128 -12.05 -11.80 -13.92
CA GLN A 128 -13.45 -11.57 -14.21
C GLN A 128 -13.63 -10.83 -15.52
N SER A 129 -14.87 -10.77 -16.04
CA SER A 129 -15.17 -10.06 -17.28
C SER A 129 -14.91 -8.56 -17.10
N GLY A 130 -14.15 -7.96 -18.02
CA GLY A 130 -13.81 -6.53 -17.99
C GLY A 130 -12.64 -6.16 -17.07
N ASP A 131 -11.95 -7.15 -16.48
CA ASP A 131 -10.78 -6.88 -15.65
C ASP A 131 -9.54 -6.57 -16.47
N ILE A 132 -8.71 -5.66 -15.93
CA ILE A 132 -7.36 -5.36 -16.39
C ILE A 132 -6.40 -6.32 -15.71
N PRO A 133 -5.68 -7.20 -16.43
CA PRO A 133 -4.64 -8.02 -15.83
C PRO A 133 -3.41 -7.16 -15.50
N TYR A 134 -2.83 -7.37 -14.32
CA TYR A 134 -1.66 -6.66 -13.82
C TYR A 134 -0.66 -7.62 -13.19
N VAL A 135 0.55 -7.67 -13.73
CA VAL A 135 1.61 -8.54 -13.21
C VAL A 135 2.46 -7.79 -12.19
N TYR A 136 2.48 -8.31 -10.97
CA TYR A 136 3.35 -7.79 -9.90
C TYR A 136 4.02 -8.96 -9.16
N GLY A 137 5.34 -8.88 -8.97
CA GLY A 137 6.10 -9.92 -8.27
C GLY A 137 5.98 -11.33 -8.85
N GLY A 138 5.74 -11.45 -10.17
CA GLY A 138 5.56 -12.73 -10.87
C GLY A 138 4.15 -13.32 -10.79
N VAL A 139 3.21 -12.63 -10.13
CA VAL A 139 1.80 -13.04 -9.99
C VAL A 139 0.91 -12.06 -10.76
N THR A 140 -0.14 -12.58 -11.39
CA THR A 140 -1.14 -11.74 -12.05
C THR A 140 -2.31 -11.48 -11.12
N TYR A 141 -2.61 -10.21 -10.94
CA TYR A 141 -3.79 -9.69 -10.26
C TYR A 141 -4.72 -9.03 -11.27
N TYR A 142 -5.97 -8.81 -10.93
CA TYR A 142 -6.98 -8.31 -11.84
C TYR A 142 -7.73 -7.14 -11.23
N PHE A 143 -7.97 -6.09 -12.03
CA PHE A 143 -8.60 -4.86 -11.56
C PHE A 143 -9.80 -4.51 -12.42
N ASN A 144 -10.96 -4.31 -11.81
CA ASN A 144 -12.19 -4.00 -12.51
C ASN A 144 -12.15 -2.61 -13.15
N GLU A 145 -12.06 -2.58 -14.49
CA GLU A 145 -11.92 -1.32 -15.25
C GLU A 145 -13.16 -0.44 -15.17
N GLU A 146 -14.34 -1.03 -15.21
CA GLU A 146 -15.60 -0.27 -15.14
C GLU A 146 -15.77 0.40 -13.78
N TYR A 147 -15.46 -0.32 -12.70
CA TYR A 147 -15.47 0.27 -11.35
C TYR A 147 -14.47 1.43 -11.24
N LEU A 148 -13.23 1.24 -11.66
CA LEU A 148 -12.21 2.28 -11.61
C LEU A 148 -12.62 3.52 -12.39
N ARG A 149 -13.19 3.33 -13.60
CA ARG A 149 -13.62 4.40 -14.47
C ARG A 149 -14.80 5.16 -13.89
N SER A 150 -15.83 4.45 -13.43
CA SER A 150 -17.04 5.08 -12.89
C SER A 150 -16.83 5.73 -11.53
N ALA A 151 -16.05 5.11 -10.65
CA ALA A 151 -15.86 5.62 -9.28
C ALA A 151 -14.76 6.69 -9.18
N PHE A 152 -13.66 6.56 -9.93
CA PHE A 152 -12.47 7.39 -9.72
C PHE A 152 -12.05 8.20 -10.94
N ASP A 153 -11.96 7.62 -12.15
CA ASP A 153 -11.41 8.33 -13.31
C ASP A 153 -12.22 9.60 -13.61
N VAL A 154 -13.55 9.50 -13.63
CA VAL A 154 -14.44 10.65 -13.86
C VAL A 154 -14.24 11.74 -12.80
N VAL A 155 -14.12 11.35 -11.52
CA VAL A 155 -13.91 12.29 -10.43
C VAL A 155 -12.56 13.00 -10.57
N LEU A 156 -11.50 12.23 -10.90
CA LEU A 156 -10.14 12.77 -11.05
C LEU A 156 -10.01 13.68 -12.28
N GLU A 157 -10.68 13.36 -13.37
CA GLU A 157 -10.75 14.23 -14.55
C GLU A 157 -11.43 15.57 -14.22
N GLN A 158 -12.59 15.54 -13.56
CA GLN A 158 -13.34 16.73 -13.18
C GLN A 158 -12.56 17.61 -12.18
N THR A 159 -11.90 17.00 -11.20
CA THR A 159 -11.06 17.72 -10.23
C THR A 159 -9.80 18.28 -10.86
N SER A 160 -9.17 17.54 -11.79
CA SER A 160 -7.99 17.99 -12.52
C SER A 160 -8.26 19.22 -13.38
N GLN A 161 -9.38 19.25 -14.12
CA GLN A 161 -9.78 20.41 -14.93
C GLN A 161 -9.96 21.69 -14.12
N ARG A 162 -10.23 21.56 -12.82
CA ARG A 162 -10.44 22.67 -11.87
C ARG A 162 -9.23 22.97 -10.97
N ASN A 163 -8.13 22.25 -11.17
CA ASN A 163 -6.95 22.31 -10.30
C ASN A 163 -7.27 22.04 -8.82
N ILE A 164 -8.16 21.10 -8.55
CA ILE A 164 -8.48 20.62 -7.19
C ILE A 164 -7.48 19.53 -6.81
N SER A 165 -6.83 19.70 -5.66
CA SER A 165 -5.90 18.69 -5.11
C SER A 165 -6.68 17.55 -4.47
N VAL A 166 -6.44 16.32 -4.92
CA VAL A 166 -7.13 15.13 -4.40
C VAL A 166 -6.20 14.31 -3.52
N ALA A 167 -6.70 13.91 -2.33
CA ALA A 167 -6.10 12.92 -1.47
C ALA A 167 -6.92 11.62 -1.53
N GLY A 168 -6.26 10.52 -1.90
CA GLY A 168 -6.84 9.18 -1.91
C GLY A 168 -6.64 8.47 -0.57
N ILE A 169 -7.73 8.05 0.06
CA ILE A 169 -7.74 7.30 1.32
C ILE A 169 -7.86 5.82 0.99
N LEU A 170 -6.80 5.07 1.24
CA LEU A 170 -6.77 3.62 0.98
C LEU A 170 -7.50 2.88 2.10
N LEU A 171 -8.41 2.00 1.71
CA LEU A 171 -9.18 1.16 2.61
C LEU A 171 -9.16 -0.29 2.14
N VAL A 172 -9.30 -1.24 3.06
CA VAL A 172 -9.45 -2.67 2.78
C VAL A 172 -10.81 -3.12 3.29
N SER A 173 -11.71 -3.47 2.37
CA SER A 173 -12.95 -4.17 2.70
C SER A 173 -12.65 -5.67 2.90
N PRO A 174 -13.25 -6.34 3.89
CA PRO A 174 -12.99 -7.76 4.15
C PRO A 174 -13.65 -8.70 3.13
N GLU A 175 -14.41 -8.18 2.18
CA GLU A 175 -15.22 -8.93 1.23
C GLU A 175 -14.48 -9.25 -0.07
N GLY A 176 -14.95 -10.27 -0.80
CA GLY A 176 -14.36 -10.73 -2.05
C GLY A 176 -13.10 -11.58 -1.84
N ASP A 177 -12.54 -12.12 -2.92
CA ASP A 177 -11.37 -13.01 -2.87
C ASP A 177 -10.09 -12.25 -2.41
N ALA A 178 -9.89 -11.04 -2.91
CA ALA A 178 -8.80 -10.17 -2.45
C ALA A 178 -9.03 -9.69 -1.01
N GLY A 179 -10.29 -9.42 -0.62
CA GLY A 179 -10.64 -9.05 0.75
C GLY A 179 -10.37 -10.16 1.75
N GLU A 180 -10.71 -11.39 1.42
CA GLU A 180 -10.41 -12.56 2.26
C GLU A 180 -8.90 -12.76 2.47
N LEU A 181 -8.08 -12.53 1.42
CA LEU A 181 -6.62 -12.61 1.53
C LEU A 181 -6.04 -11.46 2.34
N LEU A 182 -6.55 -10.24 2.15
CA LEU A 182 -6.04 -9.03 2.78
C LEU A 182 -6.62 -8.77 4.17
N LYS A 183 -7.63 -9.51 4.58
CA LYS A 183 -8.24 -9.39 5.90
C LYS A 183 -7.23 -9.71 7.00
N HIS A 184 -7.06 -8.78 7.93
CA HIS A 184 -6.17 -8.98 9.07
C HIS A 184 -6.61 -10.17 9.93
N PRO A 185 -5.68 -11.01 10.45
CA PRO A 185 -6.04 -12.18 11.25
C PRO A 185 -6.87 -11.87 12.51
N ASP A 186 -6.74 -10.68 13.06
CA ASP A 186 -7.48 -10.24 14.24
C ASP A 186 -8.81 -9.52 13.92
N PHE A 187 -9.23 -9.52 12.65
CA PHE A 187 -10.52 -8.93 12.25
C PHE A 187 -11.69 -9.67 12.92
N ASN A 188 -12.57 -8.92 13.60
CA ASN A 188 -13.67 -9.49 14.39
C ASN A 188 -15.07 -9.42 13.72
N GLY A 189 -15.15 -8.86 12.51
CA GLY A 189 -16.36 -8.87 11.70
C GLY A 189 -17.38 -7.76 12.02
N ILE A 190 -17.03 -6.73 12.80
CA ILE A 190 -17.96 -5.68 13.20
C ILE A 190 -17.85 -4.41 12.33
N ALA A 191 -16.62 -3.96 12.04
CA ALA A 191 -16.42 -2.73 11.27
C ALA A 191 -16.45 -2.98 9.74
N PRO A 192 -16.69 -1.93 8.93
CA PRO A 192 -16.76 -2.06 7.48
C PRO A 192 -15.41 -2.31 6.81
N TYR A 193 -14.31 -2.00 7.49
CA TYR A 193 -12.94 -2.12 6.97
C TYR A 193 -12.06 -2.92 7.92
N THR A 194 -10.93 -3.38 7.42
CA THR A 194 -9.89 -4.09 8.16
C THR A 194 -8.53 -3.49 7.85
N MET A 195 -7.57 -3.64 8.76
CA MET A 195 -6.16 -3.43 8.42
C MET A 195 -5.70 -4.53 7.46
N PRO A 196 -4.74 -4.23 6.57
CA PRO A 196 -4.22 -5.25 5.67
C PRO A 196 -3.45 -6.32 6.43
N ASN A 197 -3.63 -7.57 6.00
CA ASN A 197 -2.84 -8.68 6.46
C ASN A 197 -1.42 -8.59 5.88
N MET A 198 -0.43 -8.32 6.71
CA MET A 198 0.98 -8.24 6.33
C MET A 198 1.79 -9.42 6.89
N THR A 199 1.13 -10.53 7.24
CA THR A 199 1.76 -11.66 7.91
C THR A 199 2.16 -12.80 6.97
N THR A 200 1.72 -12.75 5.71
CA THR A 200 2.10 -13.71 4.66
C THR A 200 2.67 -13.01 3.44
N ILE A 201 3.45 -13.73 2.63
CA ILE A 201 3.98 -13.16 1.39
C ILE A 201 2.87 -12.91 0.37
N GLU A 202 1.88 -13.78 0.31
CA GLU A 202 0.73 -13.69 -0.60
C GLU A 202 -0.05 -12.40 -0.35
N SER A 203 -0.44 -12.15 0.89
CA SER A 203 -1.20 -10.96 1.25
C SER A 203 -0.37 -9.68 1.12
N THR A 204 0.92 -9.70 1.50
CA THR A 204 1.82 -8.55 1.35
C THR A 204 2.02 -8.20 -0.13
N GLN A 205 2.21 -9.19 -1.00
CA GLN A 205 2.37 -8.98 -2.44
C GLN A 205 1.07 -8.51 -3.10
N CYS A 206 -0.08 -9.05 -2.68
CA CYS A 206 -1.38 -8.61 -3.14
C CYS A 206 -1.61 -7.12 -2.82
N TYR A 207 -1.33 -6.71 -1.58
CA TYR A 207 -1.44 -5.32 -1.17
C TYR A 207 -0.46 -4.41 -1.93
N ALA A 208 0.80 -4.84 -2.08
CA ALA A 208 1.80 -4.11 -2.84
C ALA A 208 1.42 -3.96 -4.32
N ALA A 209 0.83 -4.99 -4.93
CA ALA A 209 0.32 -4.94 -6.29
C ALA A 209 -0.79 -3.89 -6.46
N ALA A 210 -1.71 -3.79 -5.50
CA ALA A 210 -2.75 -2.78 -5.51
C ALA A 210 -2.17 -1.36 -5.44
N LEU A 211 -1.19 -1.14 -4.54
CA LEU A 211 -0.53 0.17 -4.41
C LEU A 211 0.23 0.57 -5.68
N ASP A 212 0.97 -0.37 -6.27
CA ASP A 212 1.76 -0.13 -7.48
C ASP A 212 0.85 0.17 -8.69
N PHE A 213 -0.21 -0.62 -8.87
CA PHE A 213 -1.21 -0.40 -9.89
C PHE A 213 -1.87 0.99 -9.78
N LEU A 214 -2.34 1.35 -8.59
CA LEU A 214 -2.98 2.64 -8.34
C LEU A 214 -2.00 3.80 -8.53
N ALA A 215 -0.75 3.67 -8.08
CA ALA A 215 0.27 4.67 -8.30
C ALA A 215 0.56 4.88 -9.79
N GLN A 216 0.64 3.81 -10.58
CA GLN A 216 0.86 3.92 -12.03
C GLN A 216 -0.36 4.52 -12.75
N ARG A 217 -1.58 4.14 -12.36
CA ARG A 217 -2.79 4.65 -12.98
C ARG A 217 -3.01 6.14 -12.68
N TYR A 218 -2.84 6.54 -11.42
CA TYR A 218 -3.22 7.86 -10.90
C TYR A 218 -2.05 8.81 -10.62
N SER A 219 -0.93 8.64 -11.32
CA SER A 219 0.20 9.59 -11.33
C SER A 219 0.24 10.48 -12.57
N LYS A 220 -0.66 10.25 -13.53
CA LYS A 220 -0.64 10.91 -14.85
C LYS A 220 -1.28 12.31 -14.78
N PRO A 221 -0.81 13.27 -15.60
CA PRO A 221 -1.52 14.53 -15.79
C PRO A 221 -2.98 14.29 -16.19
N GLY A 222 -3.90 15.02 -15.58
CA GLY A 222 -5.33 14.87 -15.83
C GLY A 222 -6.08 13.84 -14.99
N MET A 223 -5.37 12.89 -14.39
CA MET A 223 -5.93 11.87 -13.49
C MET A 223 -4.99 11.62 -12.31
N ARG A 224 -4.71 12.65 -11.52
CA ARG A 224 -3.72 12.57 -10.48
C ARG A 224 -4.32 12.59 -9.09
N ILE A 225 -3.95 11.60 -8.28
CA ILE A 225 -4.05 11.65 -6.82
C ILE A 225 -2.77 12.29 -6.28
N ALA A 226 -2.89 13.47 -5.67
CA ALA A 226 -1.74 14.26 -5.22
C ALA A 226 -1.18 13.77 -3.89
N HIS A 227 -2.03 13.23 -3.03
CA HIS A 227 -1.69 12.74 -1.70
C HIS A 227 -2.32 11.38 -1.45
N TRP A 228 -1.59 10.52 -0.73
CA TRP A 228 -2.08 9.20 -0.36
C TRP A 228 -2.14 9.09 1.17
N ILE A 229 -3.30 8.69 1.68
CA ILE A 229 -3.52 8.37 3.09
C ILE A 229 -3.55 6.84 3.19
N ILE A 230 -2.50 6.29 3.80
CA ILE A 230 -2.35 4.85 3.96
C ILE A 230 -3.16 4.42 5.18
N HIS A 231 -4.36 3.97 4.92
CA HIS A 231 -5.43 3.68 5.87
C HIS A 231 -5.92 4.90 6.66
N ASN A 232 -7.22 4.86 6.99
CA ASN A 232 -7.90 5.91 7.74
C ASN A 232 -8.16 5.44 9.17
N GLU A 233 -8.05 6.38 10.14
CA GLU A 233 -8.44 6.17 11.53
C GLU A 233 -7.84 4.88 12.14
N VAL A 234 -6.56 4.66 11.92
CA VAL A 234 -5.84 3.46 12.39
C VAL A 234 -5.83 3.34 13.92
N ASP A 235 -6.03 4.44 14.64
CA ASP A 235 -6.21 4.54 16.09
C ASP A 235 -7.64 4.16 16.53
N GLY A 236 -8.62 4.20 15.64
CA GLY A 236 -10.00 3.75 15.86
C GLY A 236 -10.19 2.23 15.73
N GLY A 237 -9.24 1.44 16.18
CA GLY A 237 -9.15 -0.01 15.93
C GLY A 237 -10.39 -0.80 16.32
N SER A 238 -11.08 -0.45 17.39
CA SER A 238 -12.27 -1.16 17.86
C SER A 238 -13.53 -0.88 17.03
N HIS A 239 -13.58 0.23 16.30
CA HIS A 239 -14.80 0.68 15.62
C HIS A 239 -14.65 0.79 14.10
N TRP A 240 -13.43 1.05 13.62
CA TRP A 240 -13.19 1.33 12.20
C TRP A 240 -12.48 0.18 11.47
N THR A 241 -11.38 -0.30 12.03
CA THR A 241 -10.55 -1.34 11.39
C THR A 241 -10.70 -2.72 12.03
N ASN A 242 -11.52 -2.85 13.06
CA ASN A 242 -11.80 -4.11 13.75
C ASN A 242 -10.59 -4.80 14.41
N MET A 243 -9.58 -4.02 14.77
CA MET A 243 -8.34 -4.53 15.36
C MET A 243 -8.38 -4.65 16.89
N GLY A 244 -9.53 -4.33 17.52
CA GLY A 244 -9.64 -4.22 18.98
C GLY A 244 -8.81 -3.06 19.55
N ASP A 245 -8.70 -3.00 20.87
CA ASP A 245 -7.90 -1.97 21.56
C ASP A 245 -6.42 -2.31 21.51
N LYS A 246 -5.79 -2.14 20.35
CA LYS A 246 -4.35 -2.35 20.19
C LYS A 246 -3.61 -1.02 20.30
N PRO A 247 -2.44 -0.99 20.99
CA PRO A 247 -1.59 0.20 20.97
C PRO A 247 -1.05 0.42 19.54
N ILE A 248 -0.99 1.68 19.16
CA ILE A 248 -0.42 2.15 17.89
C ILE A 248 1.11 2.05 17.94
#